data_75e74a9b8700d3a3f12101570b2e8294
#
_entry.id   75e74a9b8700d3a3f12101570b2e8294
#
_cell.length_a   1.000
_cell.length_b   1.000
_cell.length_c   1.000
_cell.angle_alpha   90.00
_cell.angle_beta   90.00
_cell.angle_gamma   90.00
#
_symmetry.space_group_name_H-M   'P 1'
#
loop_
_entity.id
_entity.type
_entity.pdbx_description
1 polymer ?
#
loop_
_entity_poly.entity_id
_entity_poly.type
_entity_poly.pdbx_seq_one_letter_code
_entity_poly.pdbx_strand_id
1 'polypeptide(L)'
;MAVTRQRAIERLAGLRPGRRGFGGSADPAEAAAFRHAIRGDHDLNPGVTPPSTALTPAAVLVPLIDHESGTSVLLTQRTAHLTAHAGQISFPGGRVEEADPDEVAAALRESEEEVGLRRERVSVIGRLDTYVTGTGFEIAPIVGIVDPPVSIVIDPFEVAEAFEVPLSFILDRRNHQRVERELGAHSRSYFVLPYQGRNIWGATAGILVNLAEVLAD
;
A
#
# COMPACT_ATOMS: atom_id res chain seq x y z
N MET A 1 -8.72 12.10 17.19
CA MET A 1 -9.58 12.92 16.31
C MET A 1 -9.82 12.12 15.03
N ALA A 2 -11.04 12.15 14.50
CA ALA A 2 -11.30 11.53 13.19
C ALA A 2 -10.55 12.31 12.10
N VAL A 3 -9.80 11.61 11.25
CA VAL A 3 -9.22 12.23 10.05
C VAL A 3 -10.35 12.44 9.08
N THR A 4 -10.61 13.68 8.72
CA THR A 4 -11.59 14.04 7.70
C THR A 4 -11.00 13.83 6.31
N ARG A 5 -11.86 13.56 5.31
CA ARG A 5 -11.51 13.53 3.88
C ARG A 5 -10.61 14.71 3.49
N GLN A 6 -11.01 15.91 3.89
CA GLN A 6 -10.28 17.14 3.57
C GLN A 6 -8.85 17.12 4.11
N ARG A 7 -8.66 16.65 5.34
CA ARG A 7 -7.33 16.53 5.95
C ARG A 7 -6.45 15.49 5.23
N ALA A 8 -7.03 14.35 4.84
CA ALA A 8 -6.31 13.35 4.05
C ALA A 8 -5.84 13.95 2.71
N ILE A 9 -6.70 14.68 2.01
CA ILE A 9 -6.37 15.36 0.76
C ILE A 9 -5.21 16.36 0.99
N GLU A 10 -5.29 17.22 2.00
CA GLU A 10 -4.27 18.23 2.29
C GLU A 10 -2.91 17.61 2.61
N ARG A 11 -2.89 16.54 3.41
CA ARG A 11 -1.65 15.86 3.80
C ARG A 11 -1.00 15.12 2.63
N LEU A 12 -1.79 14.54 1.77
CA LEU A 12 -1.33 13.73 0.64
C LEU A 12 -1.10 14.56 -0.63
N ALA A 13 -1.74 15.73 -0.78
CA ALA A 13 -1.58 16.60 -1.95
C ALA A 13 -0.14 17.08 -2.15
N GLY A 14 0.64 17.20 -1.08
CA GLY A 14 2.08 17.50 -1.13
C GLY A 14 2.94 16.31 -1.58
N LEU A 15 2.37 15.10 -1.58
CA LEU A 15 3.04 13.84 -1.92
C LEU A 15 2.58 13.34 -3.31
N ARG A 16 2.39 14.23 -4.28
CA ARG A 16 1.93 13.87 -5.63
C ARG A 16 2.88 12.87 -6.26
N PRO A 17 2.33 11.84 -6.98
CA PRO A 17 3.16 10.95 -7.77
C PRO A 17 3.96 11.77 -8.78
N GLY A 18 5.27 11.84 -8.59
CA GLY A 18 6.15 12.37 -9.61
C GLY A 18 6.11 11.41 -10.80
N ARG A 19 5.97 11.92 -12.02
CA ARG A 19 6.18 11.13 -13.23
C ARG A 19 7.63 10.61 -13.22
N ARG A 20 7.85 9.39 -12.77
CA ARG A 20 9.02 8.63 -13.18
C ARG A 20 8.69 7.99 -14.51
N GLY A 21 9.11 8.63 -15.58
CA GLY A 21 9.27 7.92 -16.83
C GLY A 21 10.32 6.82 -16.63
N PHE A 22 9.99 5.59 -16.94
CA PHE A 22 10.97 4.54 -17.11
C PHE A 22 11.94 5.00 -18.21
N GLY A 23 13.21 5.30 -17.84
CA GLY A 23 14.29 5.66 -18.77
C GLY A 23 14.21 7.09 -19.34
N GLY A 24 14.53 8.11 -18.55
CA GLY A 24 14.70 9.46 -19.07
C GLY A 24 15.09 10.44 -17.98
N SER A 25 16.16 11.17 -18.22
CA SER A 25 16.73 12.26 -17.46
C SER A 25 15.67 13.10 -16.72
N ALA A 26 15.49 12.85 -15.44
CA ALA A 26 14.82 13.79 -14.56
C ALA A 26 15.83 14.88 -14.17
N ASP A 27 15.41 16.15 -14.23
CA ASP A 27 16.18 17.27 -13.70
C ASP A 27 16.57 16.96 -12.24
N PRO A 28 17.87 17.00 -11.88
CA PRO A 28 18.32 16.71 -10.51
C PRO A 28 17.66 17.61 -9.45
N ALA A 29 17.20 18.81 -9.80
CA ALA A 29 16.51 19.73 -8.92
C ALA A 29 15.06 19.29 -8.64
N GLU A 30 14.35 18.72 -9.64
CA GLU A 30 13.04 18.12 -9.45
C GLU A 30 13.13 16.80 -8.66
N ALA A 31 14.14 15.99 -8.93
CA ALA A 31 14.40 14.76 -8.17
C ALA A 31 14.74 15.02 -6.69
N ALA A 32 15.30 16.19 -6.35
CA ALA A 32 15.58 16.59 -4.98
C ALA A 32 14.33 17.08 -4.23
N ALA A 33 13.33 17.61 -4.93
CA ALA A 33 12.08 18.12 -4.34
C ALA A 33 11.06 17.01 -4.02
N PHE A 34 11.21 15.81 -4.61
CA PHE A 34 10.30 14.66 -4.46
C PHE A 34 11.03 13.41 -3.97
N ARG A 35 11.81 13.54 -2.92
CA ARG A 35 12.34 12.37 -2.24
C ARG A 35 11.24 11.75 -1.39
N HIS A 36 10.41 10.88 -2.01
CA HIS A 36 9.76 9.84 -1.22
C HIS A 36 10.85 9.03 -0.56
N ALA A 37 10.78 8.91 0.76
CA ALA A 37 11.70 8.03 1.46
C ALA A 37 11.49 6.60 0.90
N ILE A 38 12.56 5.85 0.77
CA ILE A 38 12.47 4.43 0.47
C ILE A 38 12.28 3.72 1.80
N ARG A 39 11.10 3.16 1.99
CA ARG A 39 10.77 2.32 3.12
C ARG A 39 10.94 0.85 2.77
N GLY A 40 10.96 0.00 3.76
CA GLY A 40 11.02 -1.43 3.51
C GLY A 40 11.31 -2.25 4.75
N ASP A 41 11.51 -3.54 4.52
CA ASP A 41 11.86 -4.48 5.57
C ASP A 41 13.17 -4.11 6.30
N HIS A 42 14.01 -3.26 5.67
CA HIS A 42 15.26 -2.77 6.24
C HIS A 42 15.08 -1.71 7.34
N ASP A 43 13.94 -0.99 7.38
CA ASP A 43 13.70 0.05 8.38
C ASP A 43 13.71 -0.48 9.81
N LEU A 44 13.22 -1.70 9.99
CA LEU A 44 13.17 -2.38 11.28
C LEU A 44 14.37 -3.31 11.50
N ASN A 45 15.24 -3.46 10.51
CA ASN A 45 16.33 -4.42 10.51
C ASN A 45 17.67 -3.74 10.16
N PRO A 46 18.30 -3.03 11.13
CA PRO A 46 19.59 -2.38 10.90
C PRO A 46 20.63 -3.39 10.40
N GLY A 47 21.31 -3.07 9.30
CA GLY A 47 22.31 -3.95 8.66
C GLY A 47 21.74 -4.83 7.53
N VAL A 48 20.42 -4.86 7.33
CA VAL A 48 19.83 -5.43 6.13
C VAL A 48 19.83 -4.37 5.05
N THR A 49 20.62 -4.56 4.01
CA THR A 49 20.59 -3.70 2.83
C THR A 49 19.41 -4.11 1.92
N PRO A 50 18.75 -3.14 1.28
CA PRO A 50 17.80 -3.44 0.22
C PRO A 50 18.44 -4.36 -0.84
N PRO A 51 17.68 -5.22 -1.51
CA PRO A 51 18.22 -6.06 -2.57
C PRO A 51 19.00 -5.22 -3.59
N SER A 52 20.23 -5.63 -3.90
CA SER A 52 21.10 -4.97 -4.90
C SER A 52 20.75 -5.37 -6.35
N THR A 53 19.84 -6.30 -6.53
CA THR A 53 19.33 -6.76 -7.83
C THR A 53 18.24 -5.81 -8.36
N ALA A 54 18.01 -5.85 -9.68
CA ALA A 54 16.89 -5.12 -10.27
C ALA A 54 15.57 -5.47 -9.56
N LEU A 55 14.92 -4.47 -8.98
CA LEU A 55 13.64 -4.64 -8.30
C LEU A 55 12.52 -4.78 -9.33
N THR A 56 11.51 -5.57 -9.00
CA THR A 56 10.30 -5.67 -9.82
C THR A 56 9.35 -4.53 -9.45
N PRO A 57 9.02 -3.62 -10.38
CA PRO A 57 8.06 -2.57 -10.13
C PRO A 57 6.67 -3.13 -9.85
N ALA A 58 6.03 -2.61 -8.82
CA ALA A 58 4.66 -2.93 -8.45
C ALA A 58 3.93 -1.68 -7.97
N ALA A 59 2.61 -1.68 -8.08
CA ALA A 59 1.78 -0.61 -7.58
C ALA A 59 0.55 -1.19 -6.88
N VAL A 60 0.18 -0.58 -5.76
CA VAL A 60 -1.01 -0.96 -5.01
C VAL A 60 -1.90 0.26 -4.79
N LEU A 61 -3.20 0.06 -4.83
CA LEU A 61 -4.14 1.08 -4.41
C LEU A 61 -4.35 0.98 -2.90
N VAL A 62 -4.29 2.11 -2.22
CA VAL A 62 -4.72 2.29 -0.82
C VAL A 62 -6.08 2.98 -0.85
N PRO A 63 -7.19 2.22 -0.96
CA PRO A 63 -8.52 2.79 -1.14
C PRO A 63 -9.07 3.26 0.21
N LEU A 64 -9.32 4.56 0.32
CA LEU A 64 -9.99 5.18 1.46
C LEU A 64 -11.47 5.29 1.12
N ILE A 65 -12.31 4.42 1.68
CA ILE A 65 -13.76 4.46 1.51
C ILE A 65 -14.34 5.41 2.55
N ASP A 66 -14.97 6.48 2.08
CA ASP A 66 -15.41 7.59 2.93
C ASP A 66 -16.89 7.43 3.33
N HIS A 67 -17.17 6.48 4.23
CA HIS A 67 -18.51 6.26 4.77
C HIS A 67 -18.97 7.38 5.70
N GLU A 68 -20.29 7.57 5.84
CA GLU A 68 -20.87 8.51 6.82
C GLU A 68 -20.45 8.18 8.27
N SER A 69 -20.22 6.88 8.56
CA SER A 69 -19.76 6.40 9.88
C SER A 69 -18.26 6.60 10.12
N GLY A 70 -17.50 7.00 9.11
CA GLY A 70 -16.06 7.20 9.15
C GLY A 70 -15.33 6.48 8.00
N THR A 71 -14.13 6.92 7.73
CA THR A 71 -13.29 6.39 6.65
C THR A 71 -12.72 5.02 7.00
N SER A 72 -12.68 4.10 6.05
CA SER A 72 -12.02 2.80 6.15
C SER A 72 -11.04 2.58 4.99
N VAL A 73 -10.15 1.62 5.15
CA VAL A 73 -9.22 1.15 4.13
C VAL A 73 -9.66 -0.23 3.66
N LEU A 74 -9.84 -0.41 2.36
CA LEU A 74 -10.13 -1.70 1.75
C LEU A 74 -8.86 -2.53 1.61
N LEU A 75 -8.91 -3.77 2.07
CA LEU A 75 -7.87 -4.78 1.90
C LEU A 75 -8.46 -6.06 1.31
N THR A 76 -7.60 -6.87 0.71
CA THR A 76 -7.92 -8.18 0.15
C THR A 76 -7.16 -9.28 0.90
N GLN A 77 -7.73 -10.48 0.93
CA GLN A 77 -7.01 -11.69 1.29
C GLN A 77 -6.86 -12.56 0.05
N ARG A 78 -5.64 -12.90 -0.28
CA ARG A 78 -5.33 -13.76 -1.44
C ARG A 78 -5.81 -15.18 -1.21
N THR A 79 -6.22 -15.85 -2.29
CA THR A 79 -6.64 -17.25 -2.23
C THR A 79 -5.48 -18.18 -1.82
N ALA A 80 -5.82 -19.30 -1.16
CA ALA A 80 -4.83 -20.24 -0.63
C ALA A 80 -4.16 -21.11 -1.73
N HIS A 81 -4.74 -21.17 -2.92
CA HIS A 81 -4.21 -21.99 -4.01
C HIS A 81 -3.14 -21.29 -4.88
N LEU A 82 -2.95 -19.98 -4.70
CA LEU A 82 -1.91 -19.26 -5.41
C LEU A 82 -0.52 -19.71 -4.96
N THR A 83 0.41 -19.83 -5.91
CA THR A 83 1.79 -20.25 -5.64
C THR A 83 2.60 -19.22 -4.85
N ALA A 84 2.27 -17.93 -4.99
CA ALA A 84 2.95 -16.86 -4.29
C ALA A 84 1.97 -16.13 -3.35
N HIS A 85 2.43 -15.86 -2.12
CA HIS A 85 1.69 -15.06 -1.15
C HIS A 85 0.29 -15.60 -0.79
N ALA A 86 0.11 -16.94 -0.86
CA ALA A 86 -1.15 -17.60 -0.54
C ALA A 86 -1.69 -17.22 0.85
N GLY A 87 -2.95 -16.81 0.92
CA GLY A 87 -3.61 -16.43 2.17
C GLY A 87 -3.15 -15.11 2.81
N GLN A 88 -2.21 -14.39 2.18
CA GLN A 88 -1.74 -13.11 2.70
C GLN A 88 -2.79 -12.01 2.48
N ILE A 89 -2.78 -11.05 3.41
CA ILE A 89 -3.57 -9.84 3.30
C ILE A 89 -2.73 -8.78 2.60
N SER A 90 -3.33 -8.14 1.58
CA SER A 90 -2.70 -7.11 0.77
C SER A 90 -3.67 -5.98 0.47
N PHE A 91 -3.14 -4.88 -0.03
CA PHE A 91 -3.92 -3.94 -0.82
C PHE A 91 -4.22 -4.56 -2.18
N PRO A 92 -5.33 -4.18 -2.85
CA PRO A 92 -5.51 -4.50 -4.26
C PRO A 92 -4.37 -3.87 -5.08
N GLY A 93 -3.78 -4.67 -5.99
CA GLY A 93 -2.63 -4.22 -6.77
C GLY A 93 -1.72 -5.35 -7.20
N GLY A 94 -0.79 -5.04 -8.08
CA GLY A 94 0.10 -6.01 -8.68
C GLY A 94 1.33 -5.40 -9.34
N ARG A 95 1.88 -6.10 -10.33
CA ARG A 95 3.04 -5.65 -11.09
C ARG A 95 2.66 -4.52 -12.03
N VAL A 96 3.59 -3.59 -12.21
CA VAL A 96 3.48 -2.61 -13.29
C VAL A 96 3.85 -3.33 -14.59
N GLU A 97 2.93 -3.33 -15.53
CA GLU A 97 3.12 -3.94 -16.85
C GLU A 97 3.61 -2.90 -17.86
N GLU A 98 4.16 -3.38 -18.98
CA GLU A 98 4.65 -2.52 -20.06
C GLU A 98 3.54 -1.64 -20.68
N ALA A 99 2.30 -2.13 -20.64
CA ALA A 99 1.12 -1.42 -21.12
C ALA A 99 0.63 -0.32 -20.16
N ASP A 100 1.06 -0.33 -18.89
CA ASP A 100 0.67 0.66 -17.93
C ASP A 100 1.48 1.97 -18.14
N PRO A 101 0.83 3.10 -18.39
CA PRO A 101 1.54 4.38 -18.61
C PRO A 101 2.28 4.86 -17.37
N ASP A 102 1.82 4.46 -16.18
CA ASP A 102 2.43 4.79 -14.89
C ASP A 102 1.92 3.86 -13.76
N GLU A 103 2.46 4.05 -12.56
CA GLU A 103 2.12 3.28 -11.35
C GLU A 103 0.65 3.50 -10.92
N VAL A 104 0.07 4.68 -11.22
CA VAL A 104 -1.34 4.96 -10.92
C VAL A 104 -2.25 4.11 -11.79
N ALA A 105 -1.94 4.03 -13.09
CA ALA A 105 -2.71 3.21 -14.03
C ALA A 105 -2.65 1.72 -13.64
N ALA A 106 -1.47 1.22 -13.26
CA ALA A 106 -1.29 -0.16 -12.78
C ALA A 106 -2.14 -0.44 -11.52
N ALA A 107 -2.06 0.42 -10.49
CA ALA A 107 -2.82 0.25 -9.26
C ALA A 107 -4.33 0.26 -9.50
N LEU A 108 -4.82 1.12 -10.40
CA LEU A 108 -6.24 1.20 -10.74
C LEU A 108 -6.70 0.00 -11.57
N ARG A 109 -5.90 -0.46 -12.54
CA ARG A 109 -6.18 -1.65 -13.35
C ARG A 109 -6.32 -2.89 -12.49
N GLU A 110 -5.33 -3.17 -11.68
CA GLU A 110 -5.31 -4.32 -10.76
C GLU A 110 -6.50 -4.27 -9.77
N SER A 111 -6.83 -3.08 -9.24
CA SER A 111 -7.98 -2.94 -8.34
C SER A 111 -9.31 -3.19 -9.05
N GLU A 112 -9.43 -2.84 -10.31
CA GLU A 112 -10.61 -3.15 -11.11
C GLU A 112 -10.70 -4.65 -11.40
N GLU A 113 -9.59 -5.32 -11.71
CA GLU A 113 -9.50 -6.76 -11.95
C GLU A 113 -9.76 -7.58 -10.68
N GLU A 114 -9.10 -7.27 -9.57
CA GLU A 114 -9.18 -8.07 -8.33
C GLU A 114 -10.50 -7.88 -7.55
N VAL A 115 -11.02 -6.65 -7.48
CA VAL A 115 -12.16 -6.31 -6.60
C VAL A 115 -13.29 -5.54 -7.30
N GLY A 116 -13.24 -5.36 -8.61
CA GLY A 116 -14.28 -4.67 -9.38
C GLY A 116 -14.37 -3.17 -9.06
N LEU A 117 -13.35 -2.59 -8.46
CA LEU A 117 -13.33 -1.17 -8.11
C LEU A 117 -12.98 -0.35 -9.36
N ARG A 118 -14.01 0.15 -10.03
CA ARG A 118 -13.87 0.91 -11.26
C ARG A 118 -13.06 2.18 -11.05
N ARG A 119 -12.10 2.43 -11.96
CA ARG A 119 -11.17 3.58 -11.89
C ARG A 119 -11.87 4.94 -11.80
N GLU A 120 -13.05 5.09 -12.42
CA GLU A 120 -13.83 6.34 -12.37
C GLU A 120 -14.41 6.63 -10.99
N ARG A 121 -14.44 5.61 -10.11
CA ARG A 121 -14.90 5.74 -8.72
C ARG A 121 -13.80 6.12 -7.76
N VAL A 122 -12.54 6.17 -8.23
CA VAL A 122 -11.36 6.44 -7.42
C VAL A 122 -10.82 7.83 -7.71
N SER A 123 -10.89 8.71 -6.71
CA SER A 123 -10.22 10.02 -6.75
C SER A 123 -8.81 9.86 -6.18
N VAL A 124 -7.79 9.72 -7.03
CA VAL A 124 -6.39 9.64 -6.59
C VAL A 124 -5.98 10.97 -5.95
N ILE A 125 -5.53 10.91 -4.70
CA ILE A 125 -5.18 12.10 -3.90
C ILE A 125 -3.68 12.21 -3.60
N GLY A 126 -2.92 11.13 -3.79
CA GLY A 126 -1.47 11.16 -3.57
C GLY A 126 -0.83 9.78 -3.61
N ARG A 127 0.43 9.74 -3.21
CA ARG A 127 1.24 8.53 -3.11
C ARG A 127 1.98 8.52 -1.77
N LEU A 128 2.11 7.38 -1.14
CA LEU A 128 2.97 7.19 0.03
C LEU A 128 4.42 6.90 -0.39
N ASP A 129 5.29 6.77 0.61
CA ASP A 129 6.68 6.37 0.39
C ASP A 129 6.76 5.03 -0.34
N THR A 130 7.73 4.89 -1.24
CA THR A 130 8.02 3.62 -1.91
C THR A 130 8.37 2.56 -0.88
N TYR A 131 7.81 1.36 -0.99
CA TYR A 131 8.12 0.24 -0.11
C TYR A 131 8.91 -0.83 -0.86
N VAL A 132 10.14 -1.12 -0.40
CA VAL A 132 10.97 -2.17 -0.95
C VAL A 132 10.87 -3.42 -0.08
N THR A 133 10.41 -4.52 -0.68
CA THR A 133 10.28 -5.81 0.01
C THR A 133 11.58 -6.62 -0.03
N GLY A 134 11.78 -7.48 0.97
CA GLY A 134 12.86 -8.45 0.95
C GLY A 134 12.76 -9.49 -0.17
N THR A 135 11.60 -9.59 -0.82
CA THR A 135 11.33 -10.48 -1.97
C THR A 135 11.63 -9.84 -3.33
N GLY A 136 12.15 -8.60 -3.35
CA GLY A 136 12.62 -7.94 -4.57
C GLY A 136 11.55 -7.11 -5.31
N PHE A 137 10.49 -6.67 -4.64
CA PHE A 137 9.53 -5.73 -5.20
C PHE A 137 9.78 -4.30 -4.75
N GLU A 138 9.63 -3.35 -5.67
CA GLU A 138 9.52 -1.91 -5.40
C GLU A 138 8.05 -1.51 -5.55
N ILE A 139 7.38 -1.30 -4.43
CA ILE A 139 5.93 -1.06 -4.40
C ILE A 139 5.66 0.44 -4.29
N ALA A 140 4.85 0.97 -5.21
CA ALA A 140 4.29 2.31 -5.18
C ALA A 140 2.87 2.29 -4.58
N PRO A 141 2.67 2.79 -3.33
CA PRO A 141 1.34 2.85 -2.74
C PRO A 141 0.60 4.12 -3.19
N ILE A 142 -0.43 3.96 -3.99
CA ILE A 142 -1.27 5.03 -4.52
C ILE A 142 -2.50 5.20 -3.63
N VAL A 143 -2.71 6.39 -3.08
CA VAL A 143 -3.86 6.65 -2.21
C VAL A 143 -5.00 7.25 -3.02
N GLY A 144 -6.17 6.62 -2.93
CA GLY A 144 -7.38 7.06 -3.61
C GLY A 144 -8.59 7.10 -2.67
N ILE A 145 -9.40 8.14 -2.79
CA ILE A 145 -10.70 8.22 -2.11
C ILE A 145 -11.76 7.58 -2.98
N VAL A 146 -12.62 6.80 -2.35
CA VAL A 146 -13.76 6.14 -2.98
C VAL A 146 -15.05 6.58 -2.28
N ASP A 147 -15.94 7.20 -3.02
CA ASP A 147 -17.22 7.66 -2.50
C ASP A 147 -18.25 6.51 -2.52
N PRO A 148 -18.95 6.22 -1.40
CA PRO A 148 -20.05 5.27 -1.36
C PRO A 148 -21.24 5.70 -2.27
N PRO A 149 -22.08 4.75 -2.72
CA PRO A 149 -22.01 3.31 -2.47
C PRO A 149 -20.90 2.64 -3.28
N VAL A 150 -20.16 1.73 -2.63
CA VAL A 150 -19.11 0.94 -3.26
C VAL A 150 -19.63 -0.49 -3.45
N SER A 151 -19.59 -0.98 -4.68
CA SER A 151 -19.89 -2.38 -4.98
C SER A 151 -18.56 -3.10 -5.21
N ILE A 152 -18.21 -4.00 -4.32
CA ILE A 152 -17.02 -4.85 -4.43
C ILE A 152 -17.44 -6.18 -5.05
N VAL A 153 -16.80 -6.53 -6.15
CA VAL A 153 -16.99 -7.80 -6.86
C VAL A 153 -15.61 -8.44 -7.00
N ILE A 154 -15.31 -9.39 -6.13
CA ILE A 154 -14.01 -10.06 -6.12
C ILE A 154 -13.84 -11.01 -7.31
N ASP A 155 -12.64 -11.09 -7.85
CA ASP A 155 -12.25 -12.25 -8.66
C ASP A 155 -11.95 -13.43 -7.74
N PRO A 156 -12.79 -14.48 -7.72
CA PRO A 156 -12.63 -15.59 -6.79
C PRO A 156 -11.39 -16.46 -7.08
N PHE A 157 -10.74 -16.27 -8.21
CA PHE A 157 -9.49 -16.95 -8.50
C PHE A 157 -8.33 -16.33 -7.72
N GLU A 158 -8.29 -15.00 -7.59
CA GLU A 158 -7.19 -14.31 -6.91
C GLU A 158 -7.52 -13.92 -5.48
N VAL A 159 -8.75 -13.49 -5.23
CA VAL A 159 -9.19 -12.90 -3.97
C VAL A 159 -10.19 -13.83 -3.26
N ALA A 160 -9.82 -14.29 -2.08
CA ALA A 160 -10.71 -15.09 -1.22
C ALA A 160 -11.72 -14.21 -0.47
N GLU A 161 -11.31 -13.02 -0.06
CA GLU A 161 -12.12 -12.07 0.71
C GLU A 161 -11.63 -10.64 0.46
N ALA A 162 -12.57 -9.70 0.40
CA ALA A 162 -12.30 -8.27 0.51
C ALA A 162 -12.97 -7.74 1.79
N PHE A 163 -12.26 -6.93 2.58
CA PHE A 163 -12.77 -6.41 3.84
C PHE A 163 -12.21 -5.03 4.13
N GLU A 164 -12.88 -4.31 5.02
CA GLU A 164 -12.52 -2.96 5.38
C GLU A 164 -11.94 -2.89 6.80
N VAL A 165 -10.91 -2.06 6.97
CA VAL A 165 -10.30 -1.73 8.25
C VAL A 165 -10.55 -0.26 8.55
N PRO A 166 -11.21 0.10 9.67
CA PRO A 166 -11.43 1.50 10.02
C PRO A 166 -10.11 2.29 10.07
N LEU A 167 -10.08 3.45 9.44
CA LEU A 167 -8.90 4.31 9.46
C LEU A 167 -8.52 4.69 10.90
N SER A 168 -9.50 4.85 11.79
CA SER A 168 -9.26 5.10 13.22
C SER A 168 -8.47 3.99 13.91
N PHE A 169 -8.67 2.72 13.50
CA PHE A 169 -7.86 1.60 13.99
C PHE A 169 -6.42 1.69 13.49
N ILE A 170 -6.23 2.04 12.21
CA ILE A 170 -4.91 2.18 11.58
C ILE A 170 -4.14 3.35 12.20
N LEU A 171 -4.79 4.45 12.52
CA LEU A 171 -4.15 5.62 13.13
C LEU A 171 -3.77 5.44 14.59
N ASP A 172 -4.35 4.47 15.27
CA ASP A 172 -4.00 4.17 16.66
C ASP A 172 -2.70 3.35 16.72
N ARG A 173 -1.60 4.03 17.06
CA ARG A 173 -0.27 3.41 17.16
C ARG A 173 -0.19 2.22 18.10
N ARG A 174 -1.13 2.06 19.04
CA ARG A 174 -1.21 0.88 19.94
C ARG A 174 -1.51 -0.40 19.17
N ASN A 175 -2.07 -0.30 17.98
CA ASN A 175 -2.34 -1.43 17.09
C ASN A 175 -1.13 -1.80 16.21
N HIS A 176 -0.06 -0.99 16.19
CA HIS A 176 1.15 -1.25 15.43
C HIS A 176 2.11 -2.10 16.27
N GLN A 177 1.97 -3.41 16.17
CA GLN A 177 2.85 -4.34 16.89
C GLN A 177 4.13 -4.57 16.07
N ARG A 178 5.28 -4.55 16.74
CA ARG A 178 6.54 -5.00 16.17
C ARG A 178 6.79 -6.43 16.62
N VAL A 179 6.91 -7.33 15.69
CA VAL A 179 7.18 -8.75 15.93
C VAL A 179 8.56 -9.09 15.40
N GLU A 180 9.31 -9.86 16.17
CA GLU A 180 10.60 -10.39 15.80
C GLU A 180 10.46 -11.88 15.52
N ARG A 181 11.03 -12.33 14.39
CA ARG A 181 11.05 -13.74 14.01
C ARG A 181 12.48 -14.17 13.73
N GLU A 182 12.89 -15.25 14.35
CA GLU A 182 14.16 -15.92 14.05
C GLU A 182 14.06 -16.64 12.70
N LEU A 183 15.02 -16.33 11.81
CA LEU A 183 15.20 -16.96 10.51
C LEU A 183 16.62 -17.51 10.41
N GLY A 184 16.81 -18.70 10.93
CA GLY A 184 18.15 -19.32 11.06
C GLY A 184 19.05 -18.52 12.02
N ALA A 185 20.19 -18.02 11.52
CA ALA A 185 21.14 -17.25 12.32
C ALA A 185 20.81 -15.74 12.41
N HIS A 186 19.72 -15.32 11.79
CA HIS A 186 19.31 -13.91 11.74
C HIS A 186 17.91 -13.73 12.32
N SER A 187 17.72 -12.62 13.01
CA SER A 187 16.38 -12.18 13.44
C SER A 187 15.87 -11.11 12.49
N ARG A 188 14.57 -11.16 12.17
CA ARG A 188 13.89 -10.13 11.38
C ARG A 188 12.68 -9.58 12.11
N SER A 189 12.64 -8.26 12.21
CA SER A 189 11.51 -7.52 12.73
C SER A 189 10.59 -7.07 11.61
N TYR A 190 9.28 -7.09 11.85
CA TYR A 190 8.27 -6.56 10.94
C TYR A 190 7.05 -6.06 11.72
N PHE A 191 6.27 -5.19 11.08
CA PHE A 191 5.02 -4.73 11.66
C PHE A 191 3.90 -5.76 11.49
N VAL A 192 3.03 -5.82 12.51
CA VAL A 192 1.78 -6.59 12.52
C VAL A 192 0.67 -5.70 13.07
N LEU A 193 -0.46 -5.66 12.38
CA LEU A 193 -1.70 -5.04 12.83
C LEU A 193 -2.78 -6.14 12.95
N PRO A 194 -2.98 -6.73 14.13
CA PRO A 194 -4.04 -7.73 14.34
C PRO A 194 -5.41 -7.06 14.30
N TYR A 195 -6.28 -7.49 13.39
CA TYR A 195 -7.61 -6.93 13.22
C TYR A 195 -8.66 -8.02 13.03
N GLN A 196 -9.60 -8.17 13.97
CA GLN A 196 -10.72 -9.11 13.90
C GLN A 196 -10.30 -10.54 13.52
N GLY A 197 -9.27 -11.07 14.19
CA GLY A 197 -8.74 -12.41 13.92
C GLY A 197 -7.85 -12.53 12.68
N ARG A 198 -7.68 -11.45 11.91
CA ARG A 198 -6.77 -11.37 10.77
C ARG A 198 -5.42 -10.81 11.20
N ASN A 199 -4.38 -11.34 10.60
CA ASN A 199 -3.01 -10.86 10.80
C ASN A 199 -2.59 -10.03 9.57
N ILE A 200 -2.61 -8.70 9.68
CA ILE A 200 -2.07 -7.80 8.65
C ILE A 200 -0.59 -7.60 8.97
N TRP A 201 0.32 -8.03 8.11
CA TRP A 201 1.75 -8.02 8.39
C TRP A 201 2.61 -7.71 7.16
N GLY A 202 3.93 -7.55 7.34
CA GLY A 202 4.90 -7.35 6.27
C GLY A 202 4.70 -6.00 5.54
N ALA A 203 4.81 -6.02 4.23
CA ALA A 203 4.70 -4.81 3.39
C ALA A 203 3.35 -4.08 3.59
N THR A 204 2.24 -4.83 3.68
CA THR A 204 0.92 -4.24 3.92
C THR A 204 0.87 -3.48 5.24
N ALA A 205 1.37 -4.08 6.31
CA ALA A 205 1.45 -3.41 7.61
C ALA A 205 2.40 -2.20 7.58
N GLY A 206 3.56 -2.33 6.92
CA GLY A 206 4.51 -1.22 6.76
C GLY A 206 3.92 -0.02 6.02
N ILE A 207 3.16 -0.27 4.95
CA ILE A 207 2.45 0.77 4.20
C ILE A 207 1.33 1.41 5.04
N LEU A 208 0.58 0.62 5.83
CA LEU A 208 -0.43 1.16 6.75
C LEU A 208 0.19 2.03 7.86
N VAL A 209 1.36 1.64 8.37
CA VAL A 209 2.11 2.45 9.35
C VAL A 209 2.55 3.77 8.70
N ASN A 210 3.06 3.74 7.47
CA ASN A 210 3.41 4.97 6.73
C ASN A 210 2.18 5.85 6.49
N LEU A 211 1.04 5.29 6.11
CA LEU A 211 -0.23 6.03 6.00
C LEU A 211 -0.58 6.72 7.33
N ALA A 212 -0.47 6.00 8.44
CA ALA A 212 -0.75 6.56 9.76
C ALA A 212 0.22 7.69 10.13
N GLU A 213 1.50 7.59 9.79
CA GLU A 213 2.50 8.63 10.01
C GLU A 213 2.22 9.88 9.19
N VAL A 214 1.87 9.72 7.92
CA VAL A 214 1.52 10.83 7.01
C VAL A 214 0.25 11.55 7.47
N LEU A 215 -0.75 10.81 7.96
CA LEU A 215 -2.04 11.35 8.40
C LEU A 215 -2.04 11.80 9.86
N ALA A 216 -1.08 11.35 10.67
CA ALA A 216 -0.87 11.88 12.02
C ALA A 216 -0.27 13.29 11.90
N ASP A 217 -0.79 14.23 12.62
CA ASP A 217 -0.39 15.65 12.78
C ASP A 217 0.57 16.33 11.82
#